data_24d637ae22589f4e718016d14a66c547
#
_entry.id   24d637ae22589f4e718016d14a66c547
#
_cell.length_a   1.000
_cell.length_b   1.000
_cell.length_c   1.000
_cell.angle_alpha   90.00
_cell.angle_beta   90.00
_cell.angle_gamma   90.00
#
_symmetry.space_group_name_H-M   'P 1'
#
loop_
_entity.id
_entity.type
_entity.pdbx_description
1 polymer ?
#
loop_
_entity_poly.entity_id
_entity_poly.type
_entity_poly.pdbx_seq_one_letter_code
_entity_poly.pdbx_strand_id
1 'polypeptide(L)'
;MGKELKTNAMRFLDKSKIEYTVQTYECEEFIDGIHTAEKLGQPLEETFKTLVAKGKSSNYYCFLLPVALELDLKKAAKSVNEKSVELLHVKDITAVTGYVRGGCTPIGMKKQFMTVVHNSAEKMSQFYISGGRIGVQIHLSPQALVKAIRGKFEDIILPQAEQ
;
A
#
# COMPACT_ATOMS: atom_id res chain seq x y z
N MET A 1 26.29 7.64 11.99
CA MET A 1 25.87 7.45 11.63
C MET A 1 25.25 6.85 11.09
N GLY A 2 24.95 6.97 11.07
CA GLY A 2 24.18 5.88 10.76
C GLY A 2 23.74 5.84 9.40
N LYS A 3 24.17 4.89 8.70
CA LYS A 3 23.59 4.58 7.42
C LYS A 3 22.21 4.04 7.68
N GLU A 4 21.22 4.70 7.15
CA GLU A 4 19.89 4.13 7.16
C GLU A 4 19.91 2.90 6.27
N LEU A 5 19.47 1.79 6.85
CA LEU A 5 19.35 0.56 6.08
C LEU A 5 18.17 0.70 5.12
N LYS A 6 18.42 0.42 3.87
CA LYS A 6 17.33 0.43 2.89
C LYS A 6 16.41 -0.75 3.11
N THR A 7 15.10 -0.52 3.00
CA THR A 7 14.12 -1.58 3.03
C THR A 7 14.13 -2.34 1.70
N ASN A 8 13.49 -3.50 1.67
CA ASN A 8 13.33 -4.24 0.42
C ASN A 8 12.56 -3.41 -0.60
N ALA A 9 11.59 -2.62 -0.14
CA ALA A 9 10.85 -1.73 -1.03
C ALA A 9 11.76 -0.72 -1.71
N MET A 10 12.65 -0.09 -0.93
CA MET A 10 13.60 0.89 -1.48
C MET A 10 14.56 0.24 -2.46
N ARG A 11 15.06 -0.96 -2.16
CA ARG A 11 15.95 -1.67 -3.07
C ARG A 11 15.26 -1.98 -4.40
N PHE A 12 13.98 -2.38 -4.32
CA PHE A 12 13.18 -2.62 -5.53
C PHE A 12 13.07 -1.36 -6.38
N LEU A 13 12.77 -0.22 -5.74
CA LEU A 13 12.63 1.05 -6.45
C LEU A 13 13.95 1.49 -7.08
N ASP A 14 15.06 1.33 -6.35
CA ASP A 14 16.39 1.67 -6.88
C ASP A 14 16.71 0.80 -8.10
N LYS A 15 16.45 -0.48 -8.00
CA LYS A 15 16.70 -1.42 -9.10
C LYS A 15 15.83 -1.12 -10.31
N SER A 16 14.61 -0.66 -10.08
CA SER A 16 13.66 -0.31 -11.14
C SER A 16 13.87 1.11 -11.66
N LYS A 17 14.82 1.85 -11.08
CA LYS A 17 15.14 3.23 -11.46
C LYS A 17 13.94 4.17 -11.29
N ILE A 18 13.15 3.96 -10.26
CA ILE A 18 12.02 4.81 -9.92
C ILE A 18 12.46 5.83 -8.88
N GLU A 19 12.21 7.10 -9.16
CA GLU A 19 12.50 8.17 -8.20
C GLU A 19 11.50 8.16 -7.07
N TYR A 20 11.98 8.38 -5.84
CA TYR A 20 11.14 8.47 -4.66
C TYR A 20 11.86 9.29 -3.59
N THR A 21 11.08 9.83 -2.67
CA THR A 21 11.63 10.46 -1.48
C THR A 21 11.14 9.69 -0.26
N VAL A 22 11.87 9.82 0.84
CA VAL A 22 11.59 9.06 2.07
C VAL A 22 11.29 10.05 3.18
N GLN A 23 10.23 9.79 3.93
CA GLN A 23 9.95 10.49 5.18
C GLN A 23 10.02 9.47 6.31
N THR A 24 10.71 9.82 7.39
CA THR A 24 10.80 8.96 8.56
C THR A 24 10.16 9.65 9.75
N TYR A 25 9.68 8.85 10.68
CA TYR A 25 9.11 9.36 11.93
C TYR A 25 9.41 8.37 13.03
N GLU A 26 9.55 8.88 14.25
CA GLU A 26 9.79 8.02 15.40
C GLU A 26 8.51 7.33 15.80
N CYS A 27 8.56 6.02 15.89
CA CYS A 27 7.40 5.23 16.26
C CYS A 27 7.88 3.88 16.79
N GLU A 28 7.62 3.61 18.05
CA GLU A 28 8.00 2.34 18.66
C GLU A 28 6.95 1.26 18.42
N GLU A 29 5.72 1.67 18.12
CA GLU A 29 4.63 0.74 17.88
C GLU A 29 3.76 1.24 16.75
N PHE A 30 2.88 0.37 16.28
CA PHE A 30 1.98 0.68 15.18
C PHE A 30 1.07 1.85 15.49
N ILE A 31 1.00 2.80 14.55
CA ILE A 31 -0.07 3.80 14.51
C ILE A 31 -0.73 3.69 13.14
N ASP A 32 -2.04 3.96 13.10
CA ASP A 32 -2.79 3.80 11.86
C ASP A 32 -2.40 4.87 10.83
N GLY A 33 -2.86 4.65 9.59
CA GLY A 33 -2.49 5.51 8.48
C GLY A 33 -2.96 6.96 8.63
N ILE A 34 -4.13 7.17 9.22
CA ILE A 34 -4.66 8.51 9.43
C ILE A 34 -3.77 9.30 10.38
N HIS A 35 -3.46 8.71 11.54
CA HIS A 35 -2.59 9.36 12.52
C HIS A 35 -1.17 9.56 11.99
N THR A 36 -0.67 8.60 11.19
CA THR A 36 0.63 8.75 10.55
C THR A 36 0.64 9.94 9.60
N ALA A 37 -0.39 10.06 8.75
CA ALA A 37 -0.49 11.18 7.81
C ALA A 37 -0.57 12.51 8.55
N GLU A 38 -1.36 12.58 9.61
CA GLU A 38 -1.49 13.81 10.41
C GLU A 38 -0.15 14.17 11.06
N LYS A 39 0.55 13.19 11.60
CA LYS A 39 1.85 13.41 12.22
C LYS A 39 2.88 13.95 11.23
N LEU A 40 2.82 13.53 9.98
CA LEU A 40 3.76 13.94 8.94
C LEU A 40 3.27 15.11 8.10
N GLY A 41 2.07 15.60 8.35
CA GLY A 41 1.51 16.70 7.56
C GLY A 41 1.15 16.30 6.14
N GLN A 42 0.85 15.03 5.91
CA GLN A 42 0.50 14.53 4.58
C GLN A 42 -1.00 14.63 4.35
N PRO A 43 -1.43 15.05 3.13
CA PRO A 43 -2.86 15.06 2.81
C PRO A 43 -3.43 13.65 2.89
N LEU A 44 -4.59 13.48 3.51
CA LEU A 44 -5.21 12.15 3.66
C LEU A 44 -5.55 11.53 2.31
N GLU A 45 -6.00 12.35 1.35
CA GLU A 45 -6.38 11.85 0.03
C GLU A 45 -5.18 11.39 -0.80
N GLU A 46 -3.95 11.78 -0.43
CA GLU A 46 -2.73 11.37 -1.12
C GLU A 46 -1.93 10.33 -0.33
N THR A 47 -2.41 9.97 0.85
CA THR A 47 -1.75 8.98 1.71
C THR A 47 -2.53 7.68 1.63
N PHE A 48 -1.90 6.65 1.07
CA PHE A 48 -2.55 5.37 0.80
C PHE A 48 -2.07 4.29 1.76
N LYS A 49 -2.98 3.43 2.15
CA LYS A 49 -2.68 2.24 2.95
C LYS A 49 -2.66 1.02 2.05
N THR A 50 -1.93 0.00 2.46
CA THR A 50 -1.84 -1.28 1.75
C THR A 50 -2.59 -2.32 2.55
N LEU A 51 -3.60 -2.92 1.93
CA LEU A 51 -4.36 -4.01 2.52
C LEU A 51 -4.08 -5.28 1.72
N VAL A 52 -3.87 -6.39 2.41
CA VAL A 52 -3.63 -7.68 1.77
C VAL A 52 -4.85 -8.55 1.97
N ALA A 53 -5.30 -9.19 0.90
CA ALA A 53 -6.49 -10.02 0.93
C ALA A 53 -6.21 -11.36 0.26
N LYS A 54 -6.99 -12.35 0.65
CA LYS A 54 -6.94 -13.69 0.06
C LYS A 54 -8.22 -13.92 -0.73
N GLY A 55 -8.10 -14.33 -1.98
CA GLY A 55 -9.24 -14.66 -2.81
C GLY A 55 -9.75 -16.06 -2.53
N LYS A 56 -10.97 -16.34 -2.98
CA LYS A 56 -11.56 -17.68 -2.86
C LYS A 56 -10.68 -18.73 -3.52
N SER A 57 -9.93 -18.35 -4.55
CA SER A 57 -8.99 -19.23 -5.25
C SER A 57 -7.75 -19.57 -4.43
N SER A 58 -7.58 -18.94 -3.27
CA SER A 58 -6.39 -19.00 -2.40
C SER A 58 -5.23 -18.13 -2.87
N ASN A 59 -5.40 -17.35 -3.93
CA ASN A 59 -4.39 -16.37 -4.34
C ASN A 59 -4.47 -15.13 -3.45
N TYR A 60 -3.36 -14.45 -3.31
CA TYR A 60 -3.26 -13.22 -2.51
C TYR A 60 -3.20 -12.00 -3.39
N TYR A 61 -3.71 -10.90 -2.87
CA TYR A 61 -3.80 -9.62 -3.59
C TYR A 61 -3.48 -8.47 -2.66
N CYS A 62 -2.95 -7.39 -3.22
CA CYS A 62 -2.74 -6.14 -2.49
C CYS A 62 -3.67 -5.08 -3.03
N PHE A 63 -4.25 -4.31 -2.13
CA PHE A 63 -5.12 -3.19 -2.50
C PHE A 63 -4.61 -1.93 -1.81
N LEU A 64 -4.37 -0.89 -2.60
CA LEU A 64 -3.93 0.41 -2.10
C LEU A 64 -5.05 1.42 -2.25
N LEU A 65 -5.38 2.11 -1.16
CA LEU A 65 -6.47 3.07 -1.15
C LEU A 65 -6.18 4.16 -0.11
N PRO A 66 -6.82 5.35 -0.26
CA PRO A 66 -6.61 6.41 0.73
C PRO A 66 -6.87 5.95 2.15
N VAL A 67 -6.03 6.38 3.09
CA VAL A 67 -6.07 5.90 4.47
C VAL A 67 -7.39 6.16 5.18
N ALA A 68 -8.13 7.21 4.79
CA ALA A 68 -9.39 7.55 5.43
C ALA A 68 -10.60 6.81 4.84
N LEU A 69 -10.40 6.04 3.77
CA LEU A 69 -11.49 5.35 3.06
C LEU A 69 -11.46 3.86 3.36
N GLU A 70 -12.56 3.19 3.06
CA GLU A 70 -12.67 1.75 3.32
C GLU A 70 -12.75 0.95 2.03
N LEU A 71 -12.12 -0.20 2.03
CA LEU A 71 -12.15 -1.12 0.90
C LEU A 71 -13.53 -1.73 0.74
N ASP A 72 -14.07 -1.71 -0.47
CA ASP A 72 -15.28 -2.44 -0.81
C ASP A 72 -14.86 -3.83 -1.27
N LEU A 73 -15.14 -4.84 -0.46
CA LEU A 73 -14.70 -6.20 -0.74
C LEU A 73 -15.28 -6.77 -2.04
N LYS A 74 -16.48 -6.35 -2.42
CA LYS A 74 -17.10 -6.78 -3.67
C LYS A 74 -16.39 -6.19 -4.88
N LYS A 75 -16.11 -4.87 -4.83
CA LYS A 75 -15.35 -4.21 -5.89
C LYS A 75 -13.94 -4.77 -5.99
N ALA A 76 -13.31 -5.02 -4.84
CA ALA A 76 -11.97 -5.59 -4.80
C ALA A 76 -11.94 -6.96 -5.46
N ALA A 77 -12.89 -7.84 -5.12
CA ALA A 77 -12.98 -9.17 -5.73
C ALA A 77 -13.16 -9.07 -7.24
N LYS A 78 -14.07 -8.20 -7.68
CA LYS A 78 -14.34 -8.00 -9.10
C LYS A 78 -13.08 -7.54 -9.84
N SER A 79 -12.30 -6.65 -9.22
CA SER A 79 -11.10 -6.09 -9.85
C SER A 79 -10.03 -7.15 -10.14
N VAL A 80 -10.05 -8.26 -9.43
CA VAL A 80 -9.07 -9.35 -9.59
C VAL A 80 -9.71 -10.66 -10.07
N ASN A 81 -10.95 -10.60 -10.55
CA ASN A 81 -11.68 -11.77 -11.07
C ASN A 81 -11.84 -12.89 -10.04
N GLU A 82 -12.07 -12.53 -8.79
CA GLU A 82 -12.35 -13.48 -7.72
C GLU A 82 -13.85 -13.43 -7.40
N LYS A 83 -14.38 -14.56 -6.94
CA LYS A 83 -15.76 -14.59 -6.45
C LYS A 83 -15.90 -13.80 -5.17
N SER A 84 -14.87 -13.86 -4.33
CA SER A 84 -14.82 -13.11 -3.08
C SER A 84 -13.38 -12.95 -2.65
N VAL A 85 -13.12 -11.94 -1.84
CA VAL A 85 -11.83 -11.75 -1.18
C VAL A 85 -12.12 -11.42 0.28
N GLU A 86 -11.19 -11.79 1.16
CA GLU A 86 -11.26 -11.38 2.56
C GLU A 86 -9.90 -10.90 3.01
N LEU A 87 -9.89 -9.92 3.88
CA LEU A 87 -8.64 -9.35 4.38
C LEU A 87 -7.91 -10.40 5.23
N LEU A 88 -6.59 -10.42 5.12
CA LEU A 88 -5.76 -11.29 5.95
C LEU A 88 -5.88 -10.88 7.41
N HIS A 89 -5.82 -11.87 8.29
CA HIS A 89 -5.66 -11.60 9.71
C HIS A 89 -4.29 -10.98 9.94
N VAL A 90 -4.21 -10.05 10.90
CA VAL A 90 -2.96 -9.37 11.22
C VAL A 90 -1.83 -10.36 11.48
N LYS A 91 -2.14 -11.46 12.16
CA LYS A 91 -1.15 -12.48 12.50
C LYS A 91 -0.52 -13.17 11.28
N ASP A 92 -1.19 -13.13 10.13
CA ASP A 92 -0.72 -13.83 8.92
C ASP A 92 0.03 -12.90 7.97
N ILE A 93 -0.02 -11.59 8.19
CA ILE A 93 0.56 -10.61 7.26
C ILE A 93 2.05 -10.85 7.02
N THR A 94 2.83 -11.03 8.08
CA THR A 94 4.28 -11.19 7.95
C THR A 94 4.65 -12.46 7.22
N ALA A 95 3.97 -13.57 7.52
CA ALA A 95 4.25 -14.84 6.87
C ALA A 95 3.97 -14.78 5.36
N VAL A 96 2.92 -14.06 4.97
CA VAL A 96 2.50 -13.97 3.58
C VAL A 96 3.31 -12.94 2.80
N THR A 97 3.57 -11.77 3.38
CA THR A 97 4.18 -10.64 2.65
C THR A 97 5.65 -10.42 2.94
N GLY A 98 6.13 -10.85 4.09
CA GLY A 98 7.48 -10.54 4.56
C GLY A 98 7.56 -9.23 5.31
N TYR A 99 6.46 -8.48 5.40
CA TYR A 99 6.41 -7.19 6.10
C TYR A 99 5.54 -7.28 7.35
N VAL A 100 5.80 -6.38 8.30
CA VAL A 100 4.97 -6.29 9.51
C VAL A 100 3.80 -5.34 9.26
N ARG A 101 2.75 -5.46 10.06
CA ARG A 101 1.63 -4.54 10.03
C ARG A 101 2.14 -3.10 10.26
N GLY A 102 1.65 -2.17 9.45
CA GLY A 102 2.11 -0.78 9.52
C GLY A 102 3.33 -0.51 8.66
N GLY A 103 4.03 -1.57 8.24
CA GLY A 103 5.16 -1.45 7.33
C GLY A 103 4.92 -2.16 6.01
N CYS A 104 3.73 -2.71 5.79
CA CYS A 104 3.43 -3.46 4.58
C CYS A 104 3.28 -2.55 3.37
N THR A 105 3.88 -2.94 2.25
CA THR A 105 3.84 -2.22 0.99
C THR A 105 3.83 -3.25 -0.14
N PRO A 106 3.26 -2.92 -1.32
CA PRO A 106 3.19 -3.89 -2.42
C PRO A 106 4.51 -4.12 -3.15
N ILE A 107 5.55 -3.36 -2.80
CA ILE A 107 6.85 -3.46 -3.48
C ILE A 107 7.86 -4.20 -2.62
N GLY A 108 8.72 -4.98 -3.27
CA GLY A 108 9.77 -5.71 -2.56
C GLY A 108 9.23 -6.79 -1.66
N MET A 109 8.04 -7.30 -1.94
CA MET A 109 7.43 -8.36 -1.14
C MET A 109 8.18 -9.68 -1.31
N LYS A 110 7.99 -10.57 -0.32
CA LYS A 110 8.51 -11.93 -0.39
C LYS A 110 8.10 -12.62 -1.69
N LYS A 111 6.88 -12.36 -2.16
CA LYS A 111 6.38 -12.78 -3.45
C LYS A 111 5.49 -11.66 -3.97
N GLN A 112 5.64 -11.32 -5.25
CA GLN A 112 4.85 -10.22 -5.81
C GLN A 112 3.43 -10.68 -6.08
N PHE A 113 2.46 -10.06 -5.42
CA PHE A 113 1.04 -10.31 -5.63
C PHE A 113 0.45 -9.28 -6.59
N MET A 114 -0.62 -9.68 -7.29
CA MET A 114 -1.37 -8.71 -8.09
C MET A 114 -1.82 -7.57 -7.20
N THR A 115 -1.58 -6.35 -7.63
CA THR A 115 -1.87 -5.15 -6.86
C THR A 115 -2.83 -4.25 -7.61
N VAL A 116 -3.86 -3.77 -6.92
CA VAL A 116 -4.83 -2.83 -7.46
C VAL A 116 -4.75 -1.56 -6.62
N VAL A 117 -4.61 -0.41 -7.29
CA VAL A 117 -4.54 0.89 -6.64
C VAL A 117 -5.85 1.61 -6.94
N HIS A 118 -6.46 2.22 -5.91
CA HIS A 118 -7.69 2.96 -6.13
C HIS A 118 -7.46 4.04 -7.19
N ASN A 119 -8.40 4.18 -8.10
CA ASN A 119 -8.24 5.00 -9.27
C ASN A 119 -8.14 6.51 -8.99
N SER A 120 -8.38 6.96 -7.75
CA SER A 120 -8.11 8.34 -7.38
C SER A 120 -6.64 8.72 -7.59
N ALA A 121 -5.73 7.74 -7.52
CA ALA A 121 -4.31 7.98 -7.71
C ALA A 121 -3.91 8.11 -9.18
N GLU A 122 -4.78 7.73 -10.09
CA GLU A 122 -4.45 7.67 -11.52
C GLU A 122 -3.97 9.00 -12.09
N LYS A 123 -4.51 10.10 -11.57
CA LYS A 123 -4.14 11.45 -12.02
C LYS A 123 -3.23 12.19 -11.07
N MET A 124 -2.78 11.55 -10.00
CA MET A 124 -1.85 12.16 -9.06
C MET A 124 -0.43 12.10 -9.59
N SER A 125 0.35 13.16 -9.37
CA SER A 125 1.75 13.14 -9.72
C SER A 125 2.54 12.26 -8.75
N GLN A 126 2.15 12.27 -7.48
CA GLN A 126 2.81 11.48 -6.43
C GLN A 126 1.82 11.14 -5.33
N PHE A 127 2.09 10.07 -4.60
CA PHE A 127 1.33 9.72 -3.40
C PHE A 127 2.27 9.13 -2.35
N TYR A 128 1.77 8.97 -1.13
CA TYR A 128 2.53 8.42 0.00
C TYR A 128 2.08 7.00 0.29
N ILE A 129 3.03 6.10 0.46
CA ILE A 129 2.77 4.72 0.87
C ILE A 129 3.81 4.29 1.90
N SER A 130 3.55 3.19 2.59
CA SER A 130 4.54 2.64 3.52
C SER A 130 5.84 2.31 2.78
N GLY A 131 6.95 2.57 3.42
CA GLY A 131 8.28 2.30 2.87
C GLY A 131 8.86 0.94 3.21
N GLY A 132 8.08 0.06 3.83
CA GLY A 132 8.56 -1.28 4.13
C GLY A 132 8.89 -1.54 5.58
N ARG A 133 8.65 -0.57 6.46
CA ARG A 133 8.71 -0.78 7.91
C ARG A 133 7.99 0.36 8.61
N ILE A 134 7.62 0.13 9.85
CA ILE A 134 7.00 1.17 10.68
C ILE A 134 7.98 2.33 10.80
N GLY A 135 7.48 3.54 10.65
CA GLY A 135 8.32 4.74 10.75
C GLY A 135 8.90 5.23 9.43
N VAL A 136 8.58 4.56 8.32
CA VAL A 136 9.11 4.92 7.01
C VAL A 136 7.98 5.03 6.00
N GLN A 137 7.90 6.20 5.35
CA GLN A 137 6.96 6.47 4.27
C GLN A 137 7.74 6.79 3.00
N ILE A 138 7.21 6.39 1.87
CA ILE A 138 7.79 6.69 0.55
C ILE A 138 6.81 7.56 -0.23
N HIS A 139 7.34 8.55 -0.95
CA HIS A 139 6.57 9.45 -1.79
C HIS A 139 7.05 9.26 -3.23
N LEU A 140 6.15 8.85 -4.13
CA LEU A 140 6.53 8.47 -5.50
C LEU A 140 5.33 8.56 -6.44
N SER A 141 5.60 8.41 -7.74
CA SER A 141 4.58 8.41 -8.78
C SER A 141 3.74 7.12 -8.73
N PRO A 142 2.40 7.23 -8.61
CA PRO A 142 1.55 6.05 -8.67
C PRO A 142 1.65 5.31 -10.00
N GLN A 143 1.76 6.05 -11.11
CA GLN A 143 1.87 5.44 -12.44
C GLN A 143 3.15 4.62 -12.58
N ALA A 144 4.27 5.17 -12.08
CA ALA A 144 5.55 4.46 -12.12
C ALA A 144 5.48 3.18 -11.29
N LEU A 145 4.86 3.26 -10.09
CA LEU A 145 4.69 2.11 -9.23
C LEU A 145 3.86 1.02 -9.90
N VAL A 146 2.68 1.39 -10.41
CA VAL A 146 1.76 0.44 -11.03
C VAL A 146 2.43 -0.26 -12.21
N LYS A 147 3.16 0.49 -13.02
CA LYS A 147 3.89 -0.09 -14.15
C LYS A 147 4.94 -1.09 -13.68
N ALA A 148 5.71 -0.73 -12.66
CA ALA A 148 6.81 -1.57 -12.17
C ALA A 148 6.34 -2.89 -11.59
N ILE A 149 5.20 -2.92 -10.91
CA ILE A 149 4.66 -4.12 -10.27
C ILE A 149 3.54 -4.78 -11.08
N ARG A 150 3.30 -4.28 -12.28
CA ARG A 150 2.23 -4.78 -13.17
C ARG A 150 0.86 -4.77 -12.51
N GLY A 151 0.60 -3.69 -11.78
CA GLY A 151 -0.69 -3.47 -11.14
C GLY A 151 -1.66 -2.76 -12.06
N LYS A 152 -2.73 -2.27 -11.49
CA LYS A 152 -3.73 -1.51 -12.24
C LYS A 152 -4.49 -0.58 -11.30
N PHE A 153 -5.21 0.36 -11.90
CA PHE A 153 -6.09 1.28 -11.18
C PHE A 153 -7.54 0.84 -11.36
N GLU A 154 -8.30 0.78 -10.27
CA GLU A 154 -9.72 0.45 -10.29
C GLU A 154 -10.42 1.13 -9.12
N ASP A 155 -11.73 1.27 -9.20
CA ASP A 155 -12.53 1.71 -8.07
C ASP A 155 -12.69 0.53 -7.12
N ILE A 156 -12.17 0.67 -5.91
CA ILE A 156 -12.19 -0.40 -4.91
C ILE A 156 -12.67 0.08 -3.54
N ILE A 157 -13.26 1.26 -3.46
CA ILE A 157 -13.70 1.81 -2.16
C ILE A 157 -15.21 1.77 -2.03
N LEU A 158 -15.66 1.74 -0.75
CA LEU A 158 -17.08 1.91 -0.45
C LEU A 158 -17.52 3.30 -0.89
N PRO A 159 -18.78 3.45 -1.37
CA PRO A 159 -19.28 4.76 -1.73
C PRO A 159 -19.21 5.72 -0.56
N GLN A 160 -18.82 6.96 -0.82
CA GLN A 160 -18.79 7.98 0.20
C GLN A 160 -20.20 8.40 0.55
N ALA A 161 -20.47 8.59 1.84
CA ALA A 161 -21.77 9.09 2.26
C ALA A 161 -21.93 10.52 1.75
N GLU A 162 -23.10 10.79 1.15
CA GLU A 162 -23.42 12.15 0.73
C GLU A 162 -23.69 12.98 1.97
N GLN A 163 -23.13 14.17 1.99
CA GLN A 163 -23.36 15.12 3.08
C GLN A 163 -24.32 16.20 2.65
#